data_c0678d2e91df595570d681d4693930c7
#
_entry.id   c0678d2e91df595570d681d4693930c7
#
_cell.length_a   1.000
_cell.length_b   1.000
_cell.length_c   1.000
_cell.angle_alpha   90.00
_cell.angle_beta   90.00
_cell.angle_gamma   90.00
#
_symmetry.space_group_name_H-M   'P 1'
#
loop_
_entity.id
_entity.type
_entity.pdbx_description
1 polymer ?
#
loop_
_entity_poly.entity_id
_entity_poly.type
_entity_poly.pdbx_seq_one_letter_code
_entity_poly.pdbx_strand_id
1 'polypeptide(L)'
;MEQIQELVTRVINGDMQAFEEIYQATYRQVYYTAFSFLKNEQNTLDVMQDTYITALTHLQQLENPERIVAWLNRIAVNKCKDFLMKKIPEPVEENSIDTELLEENDNFLPESYVLNAEKRKIILTIMQEELTAIQYQTILLYYFDGMSVPEIAACMECPEGTVKYRLSAARGKIKQGVQDYENTSGIKLYSSGSVALLTAIFVAESQSLVIPNVLANIFAGAAGL
;
A
#
# COMPACT_ATOMS: atom_id res chain seq x y z
N MET A 1 -10.10 16.13 -4.86
CA MET A 1 -8.76 16.67 -4.53
C MET A 1 -8.88 17.96 -3.73
N GLU A 2 -9.63 18.95 -4.15
CA GLU A 2 -9.90 20.18 -3.39
C GLU A 2 -10.39 19.91 -1.94
N GLN A 3 -11.24 18.91 -1.77
CA GLN A 3 -11.82 18.52 -0.49
C GLN A 3 -10.78 18.02 0.55
N ILE A 4 -9.72 17.30 0.15
CA ILE A 4 -8.74 16.77 1.11
C ILE A 4 -7.79 17.87 1.62
N GLN A 5 -7.45 18.86 0.78
CA GLN A 5 -6.66 20.02 1.20
C GLN A 5 -7.40 20.88 2.22
N GLU A 6 -8.71 21.05 2.03
CA GLU A 6 -9.56 21.77 2.98
C GLU A 6 -9.61 21.04 4.32
N LEU A 7 -9.80 19.71 4.31
CA LEU A 7 -9.81 18.90 5.55
C LEU A 7 -8.49 19.03 6.31
N VAL A 8 -7.34 18.92 5.64
CA VAL A 8 -6.02 19.08 6.28
C VAL A 8 -5.90 20.49 6.92
N THR A 9 -6.31 21.52 6.21
CA THR A 9 -6.28 22.89 6.72
C THR A 9 -7.18 23.06 7.94
N ARG A 10 -8.38 22.49 7.94
CA ARG A 10 -9.31 22.52 9.07
C ARG A 10 -8.73 21.83 10.29
N VAL A 11 -8.09 20.66 10.12
CA VAL A 11 -7.44 19.93 11.22
C VAL A 11 -6.30 20.76 11.84
N ILE A 12 -5.46 21.39 11.01
CA ILE A 12 -4.38 22.25 11.48
C ILE A 12 -4.93 23.44 12.32
N ASN A 13 -6.14 23.91 11.99
CA ASN A 13 -6.85 24.96 12.72
C ASN A 13 -7.66 24.42 13.93
N GLY A 14 -7.51 23.14 14.29
CA GLY A 14 -8.12 22.54 15.48
C GLY A 14 -9.48 21.87 15.27
N ASP A 15 -9.94 21.69 14.03
CA ASP A 15 -11.19 21.00 13.74
C ASP A 15 -10.99 19.48 13.75
N MET A 16 -11.32 18.85 14.88
CA MET A 16 -11.19 17.41 15.05
C MET A 16 -12.20 16.61 14.22
N GLN A 17 -13.32 17.21 13.80
CA GLN A 17 -14.27 16.54 12.92
C GLN A 17 -13.68 16.35 11.51
N ALA A 18 -12.90 17.32 11.04
CA ALA A 18 -12.18 17.18 9.77
C ALA A 18 -11.15 16.03 9.83
N PHE A 19 -10.53 15.77 10.99
CA PHE A 19 -9.65 14.62 11.16
C PHE A 19 -10.41 13.29 11.09
N GLU A 20 -11.62 13.22 11.64
CA GLU A 20 -12.48 12.06 11.47
C GLU A 20 -12.82 11.80 9.99
N GLU A 21 -13.09 12.85 9.21
CA GLU A 21 -13.34 12.74 7.77
C GLU A 21 -12.09 12.21 7.03
N ILE A 22 -10.88 12.68 7.39
CA ILE A 22 -9.61 12.16 6.85
C ILE A 22 -9.45 10.67 7.21
N TYR A 23 -9.70 10.30 8.46
CA TYR A 23 -9.67 8.90 8.89
C TYR A 23 -10.62 8.04 8.07
N GLN A 24 -11.89 8.44 7.94
CA GLN A 24 -12.89 7.69 7.19
C GLN A 24 -12.51 7.53 5.70
N ALA A 25 -11.85 8.51 5.13
CA ALA A 25 -11.40 8.46 3.74
C ALA A 25 -10.19 7.53 3.51
N THR A 26 -9.36 7.30 4.54
CA THR A 26 -8.03 6.70 4.38
C THR A 26 -7.82 5.38 5.14
N TYR A 27 -8.65 5.08 6.18
CA TYR A 27 -8.38 3.97 7.11
C TYR A 27 -8.29 2.59 6.45
N ARG A 28 -9.07 2.35 5.38
CA ARG A 28 -9.04 1.06 4.67
C ARG A 28 -7.72 0.84 3.97
N GLN A 29 -7.18 1.88 3.36
CA GLN A 29 -5.92 1.82 2.65
C GLN A 29 -4.77 1.63 3.63
N VAL A 30 -4.73 2.42 4.71
CA VAL A 30 -3.71 2.30 5.77
C VAL A 30 -3.75 0.92 6.43
N TYR A 31 -4.95 0.41 6.74
CA TYR A 31 -5.12 -0.93 7.29
C TYR A 31 -4.58 -2.00 6.34
N TYR A 32 -4.97 -1.96 5.07
CA TYR A 32 -4.57 -2.97 4.09
C TYR A 32 -3.04 -2.99 3.91
N THR A 33 -2.43 -1.82 3.83
CA THR A 33 -0.97 -1.69 3.77
C THR A 33 -0.31 -2.27 5.01
N ALA A 34 -0.70 -1.84 6.21
CA ALA A 34 -0.13 -2.36 7.45
C ALA A 34 -0.35 -3.89 7.61
N PHE A 35 -1.54 -4.40 7.25
CA PHE A 35 -1.84 -5.83 7.28
C PHE A 35 -0.95 -6.64 6.32
N SER A 36 -0.57 -6.05 5.18
CA SER A 36 0.34 -6.71 4.23
C SER A 36 1.71 -7.01 4.83
N PHE A 37 2.16 -6.18 5.78
CA PHE A 37 3.43 -6.34 6.51
C PHE A 37 3.31 -7.28 7.73
N LEU A 38 2.24 -7.12 8.50
CA LEU A 38 2.13 -7.76 9.84
C LEU A 38 1.41 -9.11 9.81
N LYS A 39 0.50 -9.33 8.84
CA LYS A 39 -0.33 -10.56 8.70
C LYS A 39 -1.05 -10.96 10.00
N ASN A 40 -1.34 -9.99 10.86
CA ASN A 40 -2.01 -10.18 12.14
C ASN A 40 -2.92 -8.99 12.41
N GLU A 41 -4.22 -9.25 12.61
CA GLU A 41 -5.25 -8.22 12.75
C GLU A 41 -4.98 -7.30 13.95
N GLN A 42 -4.72 -7.87 15.13
CA GLN A 42 -4.52 -7.10 16.35
C GLN A 42 -3.31 -6.16 16.23
N ASN A 43 -2.18 -6.68 15.77
CA ASN A 43 -0.97 -5.89 15.56
C ASN A 43 -1.20 -4.78 14.51
N THR A 44 -2.01 -5.07 13.49
CA THR A 44 -2.36 -4.09 12.45
C THR A 44 -3.21 -2.95 13.02
N LEU A 45 -4.19 -3.26 13.87
CA LEU A 45 -5.02 -2.26 14.53
C LEU A 45 -4.20 -1.37 15.46
N ASP A 46 -3.25 -1.95 16.21
CA ASP A 46 -2.35 -1.20 17.09
C ASP A 46 -1.46 -0.25 16.28
N VAL A 47 -0.83 -0.74 15.21
CA VAL A 47 -0.02 0.10 14.31
C VAL A 47 -0.86 1.17 13.63
N MET A 48 -2.08 0.85 13.23
CA MET A 48 -2.99 1.81 12.63
C MET A 48 -3.36 2.93 13.62
N GLN A 49 -3.69 2.59 14.86
CA GLN A 49 -3.95 3.56 15.92
C GLN A 49 -2.76 4.50 16.12
N ASP A 50 -1.56 3.95 16.31
CA ASP A 50 -0.32 4.69 16.45
C ASP A 50 0.01 5.56 15.24
N THR A 51 -0.34 5.10 14.04
CA THR A 51 -0.15 5.86 12.79
C THR A 51 -1.00 7.13 12.80
N TYR A 52 -2.28 7.03 13.14
CA TYR A 52 -3.17 8.18 13.16
C TYR A 52 -2.90 9.13 14.34
N ILE A 53 -2.47 8.63 15.51
CA ILE A 53 -1.99 9.49 16.60
C ILE A 53 -0.76 10.29 16.15
N THR A 54 0.21 9.62 15.51
CA THR A 54 1.39 10.29 14.97
C THR A 54 1.01 11.29 13.87
N ALA A 55 0.08 10.92 12.98
CA ALA A 55 -0.40 11.79 11.93
C ALA A 55 -1.05 13.06 12.48
N LEU A 56 -1.90 12.94 13.51
CA LEU A 56 -2.55 14.08 14.13
C LEU A 56 -1.55 15.07 14.75
N THR A 57 -0.51 14.56 15.40
CA THR A 57 0.51 15.39 16.05
C THR A 57 1.50 16.02 15.07
N HIS A 58 1.67 15.44 13.88
CA HIS A 58 2.66 15.88 12.88
C HIS A 58 2.04 16.37 11.56
N LEU A 59 0.73 16.60 11.52
CA LEU A 59 0.03 16.95 10.27
C LEU A 59 0.56 18.26 9.65
N GLN A 60 1.07 19.18 10.47
CA GLN A 60 1.71 20.41 10.01
C GLN A 60 2.98 20.18 9.17
N GLN A 61 3.59 18.99 9.25
CA GLN A 61 4.77 18.60 8.45
C GLN A 61 4.39 18.05 7.07
N LEU A 62 3.10 17.91 6.78
CA LEU A 62 2.62 17.45 5.48
C LEU A 62 2.74 18.60 4.46
N GLU A 63 3.78 18.56 3.63
CA GLU A 63 4.07 19.60 2.63
C GLU A 63 3.01 19.64 1.51
N ASN A 64 2.50 18.46 1.09
CA ASN A 64 1.49 18.35 0.05
C ASN A 64 0.29 17.56 0.54
N PRO A 65 -0.85 18.21 0.83
CA PRO A 65 -2.08 17.56 1.29
C PRO A 65 -2.62 16.47 0.35
N GLU A 66 -2.38 16.58 -0.96
CA GLU A 66 -2.81 15.56 -1.92
C GLU A 66 -2.08 14.22 -1.72
N ARG A 67 -0.92 14.25 -1.06
CA ARG A 67 -0.09 13.07 -0.74
C ARG A 67 -0.39 12.47 0.64
N ILE A 68 -1.49 12.88 1.29
CA ILE A 68 -1.79 12.44 2.67
C ILE A 68 -1.82 10.92 2.81
N VAL A 69 -2.34 10.20 1.84
CA VAL A 69 -2.40 8.74 1.88
C VAL A 69 -1.00 8.12 1.85
N ALA A 70 -0.16 8.56 0.92
CA ALA A 70 1.22 8.10 0.83
C ALA A 70 2.02 8.46 2.10
N TRP A 71 1.77 9.64 2.67
CA TRP A 71 2.37 10.09 3.92
C TRP A 71 1.92 9.24 5.11
N LEU A 72 0.63 8.94 5.24
CA LEU A 72 0.09 8.03 6.28
C LEU A 72 0.67 6.63 6.15
N ASN A 73 0.74 6.10 4.94
CA ASN A 73 1.29 4.77 4.69
C ASN A 73 2.80 4.71 4.98
N ARG A 74 3.55 5.78 4.71
CA ARG A 74 4.95 5.88 5.15
C ARG A 74 5.08 5.78 6.67
N ILE A 75 4.22 6.47 7.43
CA ILE A 75 4.20 6.36 8.90
C ILE A 75 3.86 4.92 9.30
N ALA A 76 2.82 4.32 8.70
CA ALA A 76 2.37 2.97 9.01
C ALA A 76 3.46 1.93 8.74
N VAL A 77 4.14 1.99 7.58
CA VAL A 77 5.20 1.04 7.22
C VAL A 77 6.39 1.17 8.18
N ASN A 78 6.79 2.38 8.55
CA ASN A 78 7.85 2.58 9.53
C ASN A 78 7.48 1.93 10.88
N LYS A 79 6.24 2.14 11.36
CA LYS A 79 5.76 1.48 12.59
C LYS A 79 5.67 -0.05 12.45
N CYS A 80 5.29 -0.57 11.30
CA CYS A 80 5.34 -2.03 11.03
C CYS A 80 6.76 -2.58 11.14
N LYS A 81 7.74 -1.87 10.57
CA LYS A 81 9.16 -2.26 10.65
C LYS A 81 9.64 -2.26 12.11
N ASP A 82 9.39 -1.17 12.85
CA ASP A 82 9.73 -1.09 14.27
C ASP A 82 9.12 -2.25 15.07
N PHE A 83 7.88 -2.60 14.76
CA PHE A 83 7.19 -3.72 15.39
C PHE A 83 7.85 -5.07 15.06
N LEU A 84 8.24 -5.29 13.79
CA LEU A 84 8.88 -6.51 13.34
C LEU A 84 10.33 -6.62 13.85
N MET A 85 11.10 -5.53 13.85
CA MET A 85 12.48 -5.50 14.36
C MET A 85 12.56 -5.83 15.87
N LYS A 86 11.54 -5.47 16.65
CA LYS A 86 11.43 -5.88 18.06
C LYS A 86 11.28 -7.40 18.22
N LYS A 87 10.84 -8.11 17.17
CA LYS A 87 10.55 -9.57 17.21
C LYS A 87 11.58 -10.42 16.49
N ILE A 88 12.37 -9.88 15.56
CA ILE A 88 13.33 -10.67 14.75
C ILE A 88 14.57 -9.81 14.48
N PRO A 89 15.75 -10.13 15.07
CA PRO A 89 17.00 -9.51 14.68
C PRO A 89 17.70 -10.37 13.61
N GLU A 90 17.51 -10.10 12.34
CA GLU A 90 18.47 -10.43 11.29
C GLU A 90 18.16 -9.72 9.95
N PRO A 91 19.17 -9.08 9.32
CA PRO A 91 19.01 -8.52 7.97
C PRO A 91 19.16 -9.61 6.92
N VAL A 92 18.22 -9.70 6.00
CA VAL A 92 18.37 -10.50 4.79
C VAL A 92 19.24 -9.73 3.80
N GLU A 93 20.43 -10.23 3.53
CA GLU A 93 21.30 -9.70 2.47
C GLU A 93 20.64 -9.90 1.10
N GLU A 94 20.24 -8.82 0.45
CA GLU A 94 19.86 -8.83 -0.97
C GLU A 94 21.05 -8.38 -1.82
N ASN A 95 21.54 -9.30 -2.66
CA ASN A 95 22.55 -8.99 -3.67
C ASN A 95 22.00 -7.95 -4.66
N SER A 96 22.69 -6.82 -4.77
CA SER A 96 22.45 -5.81 -5.79
C SER A 96 22.81 -6.38 -7.17
N ILE A 97 21.80 -6.58 -8.00
CA ILE A 97 22.00 -6.93 -9.41
C ILE A 97 21.72 -5.67 -10.23
N ASP A 98 22.70 -5.27 -11.03
CA ASP A 98 22.55 -4.22 -12.03
C ASP A 98 21.48 -4.64 -13.03
N THR A 99 20.38 -3.91 -13.07
CA THR A 99 19.26 -4.19 -13.98
C THR A 99 19.09 -3.01 -14.92
N GLU A 100 19.22 -3.29 -16.22
CA GLU A 100 18.83 -2.37 -17.28
C GLU A 100 17.37 -1.91 -17.08
N LEU A 101 17.19 -0.60 -17.17
CA LEU A 101 15.89 0.08 -17.05
C LEU A 101 14.99 -0.36 -18.20
N LEU A 102 14.05 -1.24 -17.92
CA LEU A 102 12.93 -1.48 -18.84
C LEU A 102 11.99 -0.27 -18.74
N GLU A 103 11.89 0.46 -19.84
CA GLU A 103 10.96 1.58 -19.98
C GLU A 103 9.51 1.14 -19.69
N GLU A 104 8.84 1.91 -18.85
CA GLU A 104 7.42 1.75 -18.56
C GLU A 104 6.60 2.19 -19.76
N ASN A 105 6.07 1.26 -20.50
CA ASN A 105 5.01 1.55 -21.46
C ASN A 105 3.65 1.40 -20.77
N ASP A 106 3.25 2.45 -20.06
CA ASP A 106 2.08 2.49 -19.16
C ASP A 106 0.76 2.80 -19.89
N ASN A 107 0.74 2.74 -21.21
CA ASN A 107 -0.44 3.10 -22.01
C ASN A 107 -1.19 1.87 -22.45
N PHE A 108 -2.28 1.52 -21.79
CA PHE A 108 -3.59 1.19 -22.35
C PHE A 108 -4.53 0.62 -21.29
N LEU A 109 -5.52 1.43 -20.87
CA LEU A 109 -6.73 0.93 -20.23
C LEU A 109 -7.90 1.09 -21.21
N PRO A 110 -8.60 0.02 -21.55
CA PRO A 110 -9.96 0.15 -22.01
C PRO A 110 -10.88 0.50 -20.83
N GLU A 111 -11.68 1.56 -20.96
CA GLU A 111 -12.62 2.08 -19.96
C GLU A 111 -13.73 1.11 -19.48
N SER A 112 -13.70 -0.15 -19.89
CA SER A 112 -14.78 -1.12 -19.66
C SER A 112 -14.39 -2.36 -18.84
N TYR A 113 -13.34 -2.31 -18.03
CA TYR A 113 -12.98 -3.45 -17.19
C TYR A 113 -13.71 -3.46 -15.85
N VAL A 114 -14.95 -3.98 -15.85
CA VAL A 114 -15.55 -4.51 -14.62
C VAL A 114 -14.74 -5.75 -14.23
N LEU A 115 -13.85 -5.59 -13.25
CA LEU A 115 -13.07 -6.69 -12.71
C LEU A 115 -14.03 -7.67 -12.03
N ASN A 116 -14.34 -8.81 -12.68
CA ASN A 116 -15.12 -9.86 -12.07
C ASN A 116 -14.41 -10.33 -10.78
N ALA A 117 -15.14 -10.42 -9.67
CA ALA A 117 -14.61 -10.80 -8.36
C ALA A 117 -13.84 -12.12 -8.40
N GLU A 118 -14.24 -13.06 -9.24
CA GLU A 118 -13.57 -14.34 -9.44
C GLU A 118 -12.19 -14.18 -10.07
N LYS A 119 -12.07 -13.43 -11.17
CA LYS A 119 -10.78 -13.15 -11.81
C LYS A 119 -9.83 -12.38 -10.93
N ARG A 120 -10.35 -11.41 -10.16
CA ARG A 120 -9.58 -10.69 -9.15
C ARG A 120 -8.95 -11.63 -8.13
N LYS A 121 -9.76 -12.55 -7.57
CA LYS A 121 -9.30 -13.54 -6.60
C LYS A 121 -8.20 -14.43 -7.18
N ILE A 122 -8.32 -14.86 -8.45
CA ILE A 122 -7.30 -15.65 -9.12
C ILE A 122 -5.99 -14.87 -9.21
N ILE A 123 -6.02 -13.61 -9.66
CA ILE A 123 -4.80 -12.79 -9.78
C ILE A 123 -4.17 -12.54 -8.41
N LEU A 124 -4.96 -12.29 -7.37
CA LEU A 124 -4.43 -12.15 -6.00
C LEU A 124 -3.77 -13.44 -5.51
N THR A 125 -4.37 -14.61 -5.82
CA THR A 125 -3.76 -15.92 -5.52
C THR A 125 -2.42 -16.07 -6.23
N ILE A 126 -2.37 -15.78 -7.54
CA ILE A 126 -1.11 -15.80 -8.30
C ILE A 126 -0.06 -14.87 -7.66
N MET A 127 -0.45 -13.65 -7.29
CA MET A 127 0.48 -12.73 -6.64
C MET A 127 0.99 -13.27 -5.29
N GLN A 128 0.14 -13.95 -4.51
CA GLN A 128 0.52 -14.52 -3.22
C GLN A 128 1.43 -15.74 -3.37
N GLU A 129 1.27 -16.52 -4.42
CA GLU A 129 2.06 -17.73 -4.69
C GLU A 129 3.41 -17.41 -5.34
N GLU A 130 3.44 -16.44 -6.29
CA GLU A 130 4.61 -16.16 -7.10
C GLU A 130 5.54 -15.10 -6.50
N LEU A 131 5.00 -14.17 -5.68
CA LEU A 131 5.80 -13.07 -5.14
C LEU A 131 6.35 -13.40 -3.76
N THR A 132 7.59 -13.00 -3.52
CA THR A 132 8.08 -12.91 -2.14
C THR A 132 7.34 -11.81 -1.39
N ALA A 133 7.32 -11.88 -0.05
CA ALA A 133 6.65 -10.88 0.78
C ALA A 133 7.13 -9.45 0.43
N ILE A 134 8.44 -9.27 0.23
CA ILE A 134 9.03 -7.97 -0.08
C ILE A 134 8.66 -7.47 -1.49
N GLN A 135 8.54 -8.37 -2.47
CA GLN A 135 8.07 -8.03 -3.81
C GLN A 135 6.59 -7.61 -3.77
N TYR A 136 5.75 -8.35 -3.04
CA TYR A 136 4.34 -8.01 -2.85
C TYR A 136 4.17 -6.63 -2.20
N GLN A 137 4.90 -6.36 -1.12
CA GLN A 137 4.91 -5.07 -0.43
C GLN A 137 5.36 -3.94 -1.35
N THR A 138 6.41 -4.16 -2.14
CA THR A 138 6.91 -3.14 -3.08
C THR A 138 5.86 -2.80 -4.15
N ILE A 139 5.18 -3.80 -4.73
CA ILE A 139 4.07 -3.63 -5.68
C ILE A 139 2.90 -2.87 -5.03
N LEU A 140 2.55 -3.23 -3.79
CA LEU A 140 1.48 -2.59 -3.05
C LEU A 140 1.76 -1.11 -2.82
N LEU A 141 2.93 -0.76 -2.30
CA LEU A 141 3.33 0.63 -2.04
C LEU A 141 3.34 1.47 -3.33
N TYR A 142 3.76 0.88 -4.45
CA TYR A 142 3.82 1.59 -5.73
C TYR A 142 2.42 1.79 -6.35
N TYR A 143 1.63 0.71 -6.51
CA TYR A 143 0.38 0.75 -7.26
C TYR A 143 -0.84 1.16 -6.42
N PHE A 144 -0.89 0.76 -5.17
CA PHE A 144 -2.03 1.03 -4.29
C PHE A 144 -1.85 2.32 -3.49
N ASP A 145 -0.67 2.49 -2.92
CA ASP A 145 -0.37 3.67 -2.08
C ASP A 145 0.13 4.86 -2.89
N GLY A 146 0.42 4.66 -4.19
CA GLY A 146 0.88 5.71 -5.08
C GLY A 146 2.21 6.32 -4.67
N MET A 147 3.07 5.56 -3.98
CA MET A 147 4.39 6.01 -3.57
C MET A 147 5.36 5.98 -4.76
N SER A 148 6.18 7.01 -4.88
CA SER A 148 7.26 7.07 -5.84
C SER A 148 8.41 6.12 -5.46
N VAL A 149 9.26 5.76 -6.42
CA VAL A 149 10.43 4.91 -6.18
C VAL A 149 11.34 5.47 -5.06
N PRO A 150 11.67 6.78 -5.01
CA PRO A 150 12.43 7.35 -3.90
C PRO A 150 11.74 7.23 -2.55
N GLU A 151 10.41 7.42 -2.49
CA GLU A 151 9.64 7.28 -1.24
C GLU A 151 9.65 5.83 -0.75
N ILE A 152 9.49 4.85 -1.65
CA ILE A 152 9.57 3.42 -1.32
C ILE A 152 10.99 3.06 -0.85
N ALA A 153 12.02 3.55 -1.54
CA ALA A 153 13.42 3.32 -1.18
C ALA A 153 13.72 3.82 0.23
N ALA A 154 13.29 5.04 0.55
CA ALA A 154 13.41 5.62 1.89
C ALA A 154 12.61 4.83 2.95
N CYS A 155 11.40 4.40 2.60
CA CYS A 155 10.51 3.66 3.50
C CYS A 155 11.01 2.23 3.76
N MET A 156 11.55 1.56 2.73
CA MET A 156 12.07 0.18 2.83
C MET A 156 13.57 0.11 3.15
N GLU A 157 14.23 1.26 3.36
CA GLU A 157 15.66 1.38 3.68
C GLU A 157 16.56 0.64 2.69
N CYS A 158 16.30 0.81 1.41
CA CYS A 158 17.06 0.18 0.35
C CYS A 158 17.35 1.17 -0.80
N PRO A 159 18.35 0.92 -1.65
CA PRO A 159 18.62 1.76 -2.82
C PRO A 159 17.43 1.80 -3.78
N GLU A 160 17.25 2.92 -4.51
CA GLU A 160 16.21 3.04 -5.56
C GLU A 160 16.35 1.95 -6.64
N GLY A 161 17.58 1.57 -7.00
CA GLY A 161 17.85 0.47 -7.92
C GLY A 161 17.22 -0.85 -7.46
N THR A 162 17.28 -1.13 -6.16
CA THR A 162 16.64 -2.32 -5.55
C THR A 162 15.11 -2.26 -5.69
N VAL A 163 14.49 -1.09 -5.47
CA VAL A 163 13.05 -0.91 -5.66
C VAL A 163 12.66 -1.15 -7.12
N LYS A 164 13.37 -0.56 -8.07
CA LYS A 164 13.15 -0.75 -9.51
C LYS A 164 13.28 -2.21 -9.91
N TYR A 165 14.31 -2.90 -9.42
CA TYR A 165 14.48 -4.35 -9.63
C TYR A 165 13.31 -5.16 -9.07
N ARG A 166 12.89 -4.91 -7.82
CA ARG A 166 11.76 -5.61 -7.19
C ARG A 166 10.47 -5.41 -7.97
N LEU A 167 10.19 -4.18 -8.43
CA LEU A 167 9.02 -3.87 -9.27
C LEU A 167 9.07 -4.63 -10.59
N SER A 168 10.20 -4.61 -11.30
CA SER A 168 10.38 -5.31 -12.57
C SER A 168 10.23 -6.83 -12.40
N ALA A 169 10.93 -7.40 -11.42
CA ALA A 169 10.86 -8.84 -11.14
C ALA A 169 9.45 -9.29 -10.74
N ALA A 170 8.76 -8.51 -9.91
CA ALA A 170 7.39 -8.82 -9.50
C ALA A 170 6.40 -8.76 -10.67
N ARG A 171 6.50 -7.74 -11.54
CA ARG A 171 5.69 -7.65 -12.78
C ARG A 171 5.91 -8.85 -13.69
N GLY A 172 7.18 -9.25 -13.88
CA GLY A 172 7.54 -10.42 -14.67
C GLY A 172 6.90 -11.69 -14.14
N LYS A 173 6.97 -11.93 -12.84
CA LYS A 173 6.36 -13.09 -12.17
C LYS A 173 4.83 -13.09 -12.28
N ILE A 174 4.18 -11.94 -12.03
CA ILE A 174 2.72 -11.82 -12.18
C ILE A 174 2.31 -12.14 -13.62
N LYS A 175 3.00 -11.57 -14.61
CA LYS A 175 2.73 -11.83 -16.03
C LYS A 175 2.87 -13.31 -16.36
N GLN A 176 3.94 -13.96 -15.90
CA GLN A 176 4.18 -15.39 -16.12
C GLN A 176 3.08 -16.22 -15.46
N GLY A 177 2.76 -16.00 -14.18
CA GLY A 177 1.73 -16.74 -13.47
C GLY A 177 0.35 -16.59 -14.11
N VAL A 178 0.00 -15.38 -14.61
CA VAL A 178 -1.23 -15.17 -15.38
C VAL A 178 -1.23 -15.98 -16.67
N GLN A 179 -0.14 -15.99 -17.44
CA GLN A 179 -0.02 -16.78 -18.68
C GLN A 179 -0.12 -18.27 -18.41
N ASP A 180 0.52 -18.77 -17.38
CA ASP A 180 0.50 -20.20 -17.01
C ASP A 180 -0.90 -20.63 -16.57
N TYR A 181 -1.60 -19.78 -15.81
CA TYR A 181 -2.99 -20.03 -15.46
C TYR A 181 -3.90 -20.04 -16.70
N GLU A 182 -3.79 -19.07 -17.60
CA GLU A 182 -4.57 -19.01 -18.84
C GLU A 182 -4.34 -20.24 -19.74
N ASN A 183 -3.09 -20.69 -19.85
CA ASN A 183 -2.73 -21.88 -20.64
C ASN A 183 -3.30 -23.16 -20.03
N THR A 184 -3.33 -23.26 -18.70
CA THR A 184 -3.80 -24.47 -18.01
C THR A 184 -5.31 -24.53 -17.89
N SER A 185 -5.96 -23.42 -17.59
CA SER A 185 -7.42 -23.36 -17.34
C SER A 185 -8.24 -23.10 -18.59
N GLY A 186 -7.64 -22.55 -19.65
CA GLY A 186 -8.34 -22.05 -20.84
C GLY A 186 -9.12 -20.75 -20.59
N ILE A 187 -9.07 -20.19 -19.37
CA ILE A 187 -9.78 -18.97 -18.98
C ILE A 187 -8.87 -17.77 -19.25
N LYS A 188 -9.32 -16.84 -20.09
CA LYS A 188 -8.64 -15.58 -20.31
C LYS A 188 -8.85 -14.66 -19.11
N LEU A 189 -7.76 -14.32 -18.42
CA LEU A 189 -7.77 -13.34 -17.34
C LEU A 189 -7.63 -11.93 -17.92
N TYR A 190 -6.43 -11.51 -18.25
CA TYR A 190 -6.15 -10.25 -18.95
C TYR A 190 -4.71 -10.28 -19.47
N SER A 191 -4.49 -9.88 -20.71
CA SER A 191 -3.22 -10.07 -21.43
C SER A 191 -2.07 -9.15 -21.02
N SER A 192 -2.20 -8.35 -19.96
CA SER A 192 -1.08 -7.54 -19.47
C SER A 192 -1.32 -7.12 -18.02
N GLY A 193 -0.31 -7.26 -17.17
CA GLY A 193 -0.28 -6.68 -15.84
C GLY A 193 -0.18 -5.16 -15.90
N SER A 194 -1.26 -4.49 -16.39
CA SER A 194 -1.28 -3.04 -16.45
C SER A 194 -1.36 -2.45 -15.04
N VAL A 195 -0.71 -1.32 -14.84
CA VAL A 195 -0.71 -0.52 -13.60
C VAL A 195 -2.10 -0.37 -13.01
N ALA A 196 -3.07 -0.01 -13.85
CA ALA A 196 -4.42 0.23 -13.40
C ALA A 196 -5.17 -1.04 -12.99
N LEU A 197 -4.82 -2.20 -13.54
CA LEU A 197 -5.38 -3.49 -13.10
C LEU A 197 -4.92 -3.79 -11.67
N LEU A 198 -3.64 -3.66 -11.36
CA LEU A 198 -3.12 -3.91 -10.01
C LEU A 198 -3.72 -2.93 -8.99
N THR A 199 -3.79 -1.66 -9.34
CA THR A 199 -4.45 -0.64 -8.50
C THR A 199 -5.92 -1.02 -8.23
N ALA A 200 -6.69 -1.36 -9.28
CA ALA A 200 -8.10 -1.75 -9.15
C ALA A 200 -8.28 -3.01 -8.29
N ILE A 201 -7.38 -3.99 -8.39
CA ILE A 201 -7.39 -5.21 -7.57
C ILE A 201 -7.22 -4.85 -6.10
N PHE A 202 -6.21 -4.06 -5.75
CA PHE A 202 -5.94 -3.69 -4.37
C PHE A 202 -7.06 -2.82 -3.78
N VAL A 203 -7.58 -1.85 -4.54
CA VAL A 203 -8.72 -1.02 -4.11
C VAL A 203 -9.93 -1.89 -3.80
N ALA A 204 -10.32 -2.78 -4.70
CA ALA A 204 -11.47 -3.64 -4.50
C ALA A 204 -11.26 -4.62 -3.33
N GLU A 205 -10.05 -5.12 -3.11
CA GLU A 205 -9.73 -6.00 -1.98
C GLU A 205 -9.81 -5.24 -0.66
N SER A 206 -9.24 -4.05 -0.59
CA SER A 206 -9.32 -3.22 0.62
C SER A 206 -10.75 -2.86 1.01
N GLN A 207 -11.64 -2.69 0.02
CA GLN A 207 -13.06 -2.42 0.24
C GLN A 207 -13.84 -3.63 0.77
N SER A 208 -13.39 -4.85 0.48
CA SER A 208 -14.04 -6.09 0.94
C SER A 208 -13.77 -6.40 2.42
N LEU A 209 -12.78 -5.76 3.04
CA LEU A 209 -12.39 -6.03 4.41
C LEU A 209 -13.40 -5.46 5.42
N VAL A 210 -13.67 -6.24 6.46
CA VAL A 210 -14.39 -5.77 7.66
C VAL A 210 -13.32 -5.32 8.66
N ILE A 211 -13.18 -4.01 8.85
CA ILE A 211 -12.14 -3.42 9.70
C ILE A 211 -12.79 -2.84 10.95
N PRO A 212 -12.37 -3.24 12.17
CA PRO A 212 -12.83 -2.64 13.41
C PRO A 212 -12.52 -1.14 13.47
N ASN A 213 -13.46 -0.35 13.99
CA ASN A 213 -13.26 1.09 14.14
C ASN A 213 -12.40 1.38 15.38
N VAL A 214 -11.23 1.98 15.19
CA VAL A 214 -10.31 2.36 16.27
C VAL A 214 -10.29 3.88 16.55
N LEU A 215 -11.18 4.64 15.92
CA LEU A 215 -11.18 6.11 15.98
C LEU A 215 -11.26 6.65 17.42
N ALA A 216 -12.11 6.04 18.26
CA ALA A 216 -12.24 6.45 19.67
C ALA A 216 -10.93 6.30 20.45
N ASN A 217 -10.16 5.22 20.16
CA ASN A 217 -8.86 4.98 20.79
C ASN A 217 -7.80 5.98 20.31
N ILE A 218 -7.89 6.42 19.04
CA ILE A 218 -7.00 7.44 18.47
C ILE A 218 -7.19 8.76 19.22
N PHE A 219 -8.43 9.21 19.42
CA PHE A 219 -8.71 10.46 20.15
C PHE A 219 -8.33 10.37 21.63
N ALA A 220 -8.57 9.23 22.29
CA ALA A 220 -8.12 9.01 23.66
C ALA A 220 -6.59 9.04 23.79
N GLY A 221 -5.88 8.43 22.86
CA GLY A 221 -4.42 8.46 22.83
C GLY A 221 -3.84 9.84 22.55
N ALA A 222 -4.46 10.61 21.65
CA ALA A 222 -4.02 11.96 21.32
C ALA A 222 -4.28 12.98 22.46
N ALA A 223 -5.31 12.78 23.28
CA ALA A 223 -5.63 13.66 24.42
C ALA A 223 -4.63 13.53 25.59
N GLY A 224 -3.79 12.50 25.58
CA GLY A 224 -2.75 12.27 26.59
C GLY A 224 -1.37 12.83 26.21
N LEU A 225 -1.25 13.46 25.05
CA LEU A 225 -0.03 14.10 24.55
C LEU A 225 -0.12 15.62 24.69
#